data_cc54fe480721e9c79a0a07a02d0b6375
#
_entry.id   cc54fe480721e9c79a0a07a02d0b6375
#
_cell.length_a   1.000
_cell.length_b   1.000
_cell.length_c   1.000
_cell.angle_alpha   90.00
_cell.angle_beta   90.00
_cell.angle_gamma   90.00
#
_symmetry.space_group_name_H-M   'P 1'
#
loop_
_entity.id
_entity.type
_entity.pdbx_description
1 polymer ?
#
loop_
_entity_poly.entity_id
_entity_poly.type
_entity_poly.pdbx_seq_one_letter_code
_entity_poly.pdbx_strand_id
1 'polypeptide(L)'
;MQQHGKFRFIFAAAALGVSAIASAQQLPPIKIGVIGPVTGKSSEDMGQSILGGARVFLADINQIGGIMGRQIELVERDDQAKPEVGVAIAKEMVEKEHVVAVVGFGNTGVALPTAKVFQEARIPVIVSGATGASITKSFMPPAYPASYVFRTSASDALQPIVILNDVIDRRKIDKIALLHDESPYGQFGKQSMLAELERRKLKPVAVESFKVGEQDMTTQLQHAKDSGAQAIVMYCLGPDAASVVRSAEKLKLKLPLVGPWTLSQQAFIDKSGVGAEGARTAVTFIENELSSVSNQFSLAYRKINKVNSIPSAVAAGQTYDALRLLALAMFQANSTEGPKIQEALENLKLRTTSTVVSRYDRPFTPTDHEAIALNMVVMGEIRNGRVVYAYKEDASRGSIARTKKTP
;
A
#
# COMPACT_ATOMS: atom_id res chain seq x y z
N MET A 1 -67.40 78.53 10.64
CA MET A 1 -66.62 78.38 9.40
C MET A 1 -65.84 77.07 9.45
N GLN A 2 -66.32 76.10 8.69
CA GLN A 2 -65.77 74.76 8.63
C GLN A 2 -64.66 74.70 7.60
N GLN A 3 -63.56 74.06 7.94
CA GLN A 3 -62.57 73.55 6.95
C GLN A 3 -62.41 72.08 7.11
N HIS A 4 -62.76 71.39 6.03
CA HIS A 4 -62.62 69.95 5.88
C HIS A 4 -61.15 69.57 5.49
N GLY A 5 -60.46 68.81 6.33
CA GLY A 5 -59.18 68.17 6.00
C GLY A 5 -59.40 66.82 5.36
N LYS A 6 -58.90 66.65 4.14
CA LYS A 6 -58.92 65.36 3.39
C LYS A 6 -57.72 64.47 3.82
N PHE A 7 -58.02 63.38 4.46
CA PHE A 7 -57.02 62.31 4.68
C PHE A 7 -56.78 61.49 3.39
N ARG A 8 -55.53 61.51 2.91
CA ARG A 8 -55.08 60.63 1.85
C ARG A 8 -54.45 59.36 2.47
N PHE A 9 -55.07 58.22 2.27
CA PHE A 9 -54.47 56.91 2.55
C PHE A 9 -53.46 56.59 1.47
N ILE A 10 -52.17 56.41 1.89
CA ILE A 10 -51.13 55.84 1.04
C ILE A 10 -51.09 54.36 1.32
N PHE A 11 -51.46 53.56 0.34
CA PHE A 11 -51.23 52.08 0.35
C PHE A 11 -49.78 51.82 0.04
N ALA A 12 -48.97 51.33 1.03
CA ALA A 12 -47.67 50.81 0.84
C ALA A 12 -47.80 49.33 0.42
N ALA A 13 -47.54 49.04 -0.83
CA ALA A 13 -47.42 47.65 -1.34
C ALA A 13 -46.11 47.05 -0.85
N ALA A 14 -46.18 46.16 0.13
CA ALA A 14 -45.06 45.36 0.57
C ALA A 14 -44.77 44.27 -0.49
N ALA A 15 -43.73 44.43 -1.31
CA ALA A 15 -43.24 43.41 -2.22
C ALA A 15 -42.53 42.34 -1.39
N LEU A 16 -43.18 41.21 -1.18
CA LEU A 16 -42.57 39.99 -0.66
C LEU A 16 -41.61 39.42 -1.72
N GLY A 17 -40.32 39.75 -1.57
CA GLY A 17 -39.25 39.12 -2.32
C GLY A 17 -39.08 37.67 -1.84
N VAL A 18 -39.63 36.72 -2.54
CA VAL A 18 -39.33 35.30 -2.36
C VAL A 18 -37.92 35.08 -2.87
N SER A 19 -36.93 35.07 -1.96
CA SER A 19 -35.59 34.60 -2.24
C SER A 19 -35.68 33.08 -2.48
N ALA A 20 -35.73 32.67 -3.73
CA ALA A 20 -35.50 31.28 -4.11
C ALA A 20 -34.05 30.90 -3.71
N ILE A 21 -33.91 30.29 -2.56
CA ILE A 21 -32.66 29.58 -2.21
C ILE A 21 -32.58 28.43 -3.22
N ALA A 22 -31.82 28.66 -4.27
CA ALA A 22 -31.44 27.56 -5.18
C ALA A 22 -30.68 26.51 -4.34
N SER A 23 -31.37 25.46 -3.97
CA SER A 23 -30.71 24.29 -3.43
C SER A 23 -29.69 23.82 -4.48
N ALA A 24 -28.42 24.15 -4.27
CA ALA A 24 -27.35 23.63 -5.11
C ALA A 24 -27.50 22.11 -5.10
N GLN A 25 -27.93 21.56 -6.22
CA GLN A 25 -28.13 20.12 -6.37
C GLN A 25 -26.76 19.45 -6.17
N GLN A 26 -26.58 18.81 -5.03
CA GLN A 26 -25.31 18.18 -4.68
C GLN A 26 -25.01 17.09 -5.72
N LEU A 27 -23.92 17.23 -6.45
CA LEU A 27 -23.51 16.23 -7.44
C LEU A 27 -23.36 14.85 -6.78
N PRO A 28 -23.69 13.76 -7.48
CA PRO A 28 -23.55 12.41 -6.92
C PRO A 28 -22.09 12.17 -6.50
N PRO A 29 -21.84 11.39 -5.44
CA PRO A 29 -20.50 11.12 -4.96
C PRO A 29 -19.64 10.43 -6.03
N ILE A 30 -18.31 10.56 -5.91
CA ILE A 30 -17.37 9.82 -6.73
C ILE A 30 -17.09 8.49 -6.01
N LYS A 31 -17.43 7.37 -6.64
CA LYS A 31 -17.19 6.04 -6.08
C LYS A 31 -15.79 5.54 -6.43
N ILE A 32 -15.02 5.19 -5.41
CA ILE A 32 -13.69 4.58 -5.54
C ILE A 32 -13.72 3.20 -4.89
N GLY A 33 -13.31 2.17 -5.63
CA GLY A 33 -13.20 0.81 -5.11
C GLY A 33 -11.98 0.66 -4.20
N VAL A 34 -12.14 -0.05 -3.08
CA VAL A 34 -11.03 -0.45 -2.22
C VAL A 34 -11.14 -1.94 -1.95
N ILE A 35 -10.12 -2.70 -2.37
CA ILE A 35 -10.10 -4.16 -2.27
C ILE A 35 -8.92 -4.61 -1.43
N GLY A 36 -9.19 -5.49 -0.45
CA GLY A 36 -8.12 -6.06 0.38
C GLY A 36 -8.54 -7.37 1.05
N PRO A 37 -7.59 -8.22 1.47
CA PRO A 37 -7.84 -9.52 2.11
C PRO A 37 -8.18 -9.37 3.60
N VAL A 38 -9.36 -8.84 3.93
CA VAL A 38 -9.74 -8.53 5.32
C VAL A 38 -9.92 -9.78 6.17
N THR A 39 -10.40 -10.89 5.58
CA THR A 39 -10.58 -12.20 6.24
C THR A 39 -9.67 -13.28 5.64
N GLY A 40 -8.71 -12.91 4.84
CA GLY A 40 -7.76 -13.84 4.21
C GLY A 40 -6.70 -14.32 5.19
N LYS A 41 -6.63 -15.63 5.46
CA LYS A 41 -5.60 -16.22 6.33
C LYS A 41 -4.20 -15.74 5.93
N SER A 42 -3.37 -15.42 6.91
CA SER A 42 -2.01 -14.86 6.76
C SER A 42 -1.93 -13.48 6.09
N SER A 43 -3.05 -12.88 5.68
CA SER A 43 -3.08 -11.59 4.96
C SER A 43 -3.99 -10.53 5.60
N GLU A 44 -4.63 -10.84 6.71
CA GLU A 44 -5.60 -9.98 7.41
C GLU A 44 -5.04 -8.59 7.76
N ASP A 45 -3.82 -8.53 8.30
CA ASP A 45 -3.15 -7.27 8.62
C ASP A 45 -3.05 -6.33 7.42
N MET A 46 -2.77 -6.89 6.23
CA MET A 46 -2.71 -6.12 4.99
C MET A 46 -4.08 -5.57 4.61
N GLY A 47 -5.11 -6.44 4.60
CA GLY A 47 -6.47 -6.06 4.22
C GLY A 47 -7.06 -5.00 5.14
N GLN A 48 -6.97 -5.21 6.45
CA GLN A 48 -7.42 -4.25 7.46
C GLN A 48 -6.70 -2.91 7.32
N SER A 49 -5.40 -2.93 7.01
CA SER A 49 -4.60 -1.72 6.86
C SER A 49 -4.87 -0.99 5.55
N ILE A 50 -5.14 -1.70 4.45
CA ILE A 50 -5.58 -1.12 3.17
C ILE A 50 -6.90 -0.36 3.37
N LEU A 51 -7.93 -1.02 3.92
CA LEU A 51 -9.22 -0.37 4.16
C LEU A 51 -9.08 0.76 5.19
N GLY A 52 -8.31 0.54 6.25
CA GLY A 52 -8.08 1.54 7.28
C GLY A 52 -7.39 2.80 6.78
N GLY A 53 -6.37 2.66 5.94
CA GLY A 53 -5.69 3.79 5.29
C GLY A 53 -6.61 4.56 4.34
N ALA A 54 -7.48 3.84 3.61
CA ALA A 54 -8.48 4.44 2.74
C ALA A 54 -9.53 5.25 3.53
N ARG A 55 -9.96 4.77 4.69
CA ARG A 55 -10.90 5.52 5.57
C ARG A 55 -10.28 6.79 6.13
N VAL A 56 -8.96 6.81 6.42
CA VAL A 56 -8.27 8.05 6.81
C VAL A 56 -8.31 9.05 5.67
N PHE A 57 -7.97 8.62 4.44
CA PHE A 57 -8.08 9.49 3.27
C PHE A 57 -9.50 10.01 3.07
N LEU A 58 -10.53 9.15 3.20
CA LEU A 58 -11.93 9.52 3.04
C LEU A 58 -12.32 10.65 4.01
N ALA A 59 -11.91 10.52 5.28
CA ALA A 59 -12.19 11.55 6.29
C ALA A 59 -11.53 12.88 5.93
N ASP A 60 -10.26 12.86 5.53
CA ASP A 60 -9.50 14.05 5.17
C ASP A 60 -10.08 14.75 3.93
N ILE A 61 -10.36 13.99 2.86
CA ILE A 61 -10.77 14.58 1.57
C ILE A 61 -12.20 15.11 1.65
N ASN A 62 -13.10 14.41 2.32
CA ASN A 62 -14.50 14.83 2.43
C ASN A 62 -14.66 16.02 3.38
N GLN A 63 -13.79 16.17 4.39
CA GLN A 63 -13.78 17.33 5.26
C GLN A 63 -13.49 18.64 4.50
N ILE A 64 -12.70 18.58 3.43
CA ILE A 64 -12.36 19.74 2.60
C ILE A 64 -13.27 19.90 1.37
N GLY A 65 -14.38 19.16 1.30
CA GLY A 65 -15.38 19.27 0.22
C GLY A 65 -15.25 18.25 -0.91
N GLY A 66 -14.39 17.23 -0.75
CA GLY A 66 -14.22 16.15 -1.72
C GLY A 66 -13.33 16.52 -2.91
N ILE A 67 -13.59 15.91 -4.08
CA ILE A 67 -12.87 16.16 -5.33
C ILE A 67 -13.83 16.85 -6.31
N MET A 68 -13.42 17.98 -6.88
CA MET A 68 -14.25 18.78 -7.80
C MET A 68 -15.65 19.12 -7.22
N GLY A 69 -15.73 19.40 -5.90
CA GLY A 69 -16.98 19.68 -5.21
C GLY A 69 -17.91 18.49 -5.00
N ARG A 70 -17.43 17.27 -5.23
CA ARG A 70 -18.16 16.02 -5.05
C ARG A 70 -17.56 15.23 -3.90
N GLN A 71 -18.39 14.71 -3.00
CA GLN A 71 -17.97 13.82 -1.93
C GLN A 71 -17.43 12.51 -2.51
N ILE A 72 -16.49 11.88 -1.81
CA ILE A 72 -15.99 10.55 -2.14
C ILE A 72 -16.79 9.51 -1.37
N GLU A 73 -17.11 8.42 -2.04
CA GLU A 73 -17.68 7.20 -1.46
C GLU A 73 -16.71 6.03 -1.72
N LEU A 74 -16.34 5.30 -0.67
CA LEU A 74 -15.51 4.09 -0.81
C LEU A 74 -16.40 2.86 -0.93
N VAL A 75 -16.20 2.09 -1.99
CA VAL A 75 -16.78 0.77 -2.20
C VAL A 75 -15.78 -0.27 -1.69
N GLU A 76 -15.87 -0.59 -0.39
CA GLU A 76 -14.95 -1.53 0.27
C GLU A 76 -15.36 -2.98 0.02
N ARG A 77 -14.40 -3.85 -0.34
CA ARG A 77 -14.63 -5.30 -0.54
C ARG A 77 -13.48 -6.12 0.01
N ASP A 78 -13.84 -7.30 0.54
CA ASP A 78 -12.93 -8.32 1.03
C ASP A 78 -12.71 -9.40 -0.04
N ASP A 79 -11.48 -9.51 -0.55
CA ASP A 79 -11.11 -10.54 -1.53
C ASP A 79 -10.74 -11.89 -0.88
N GLN A 80 -10.70 -11.97 0.46
CA GLN A 80 -10.40 -13.17 1.23
C GLN A 80 -9.05 -13.83 0.84
N ALA A 81 -8.15 -13.08 0.23
CA ALA A 81 -6.91 -13.58 -0.39
C ALA A 81 -7.17 -14.66 -1.48
N LYS A 82 -8.34 -14.64 -2.14
CA LYS A 82 -8.74 -15.60 -3.17
C LYS A 82 -8.85 -14.91 -4.52
N PRO A 83 -8.10 -15.37 -5.55
CA PRO A 83 -8.14 -14.78 -6.89
C PRO A 83 -9.53 -14.74 -7.52
N GLU A 84 -10.30 -15.82 -7.36
CA GLU A 84 -11.65 -15.94 -7.92
C GLU A 84 -12.64 -14.95 -7.26
N VAL A 85 -12.48 -14.69 -5.95
CA VAL A 85 -13.29 -13.70 -5.23
C VAL A 85 -12.92 -12.28 -5.70
N GLY A 86 -11.62 -11.98 -5.81
CA GLY A 86 -11.14 -10.71 -6.33
C GLY A 86 -11.67 -10.41 -7.74
N VAL A 87 -11.64 -11.38 -8.65
CA VAL A 87 -12.19 -11.24 -10.01
C VAL A 87 -13.70 -11.01 -10.01
N ALA A 88 -14.45 -11.72 -9.15
CA ALA A 88 -15.89 -11.52 -9.02
C ALA A 88 -16.23 -10.11 -8.51
N ILE A 89 -15.50 -9.62 -7.49
CA ILE A 89 -15.60 -8.26 -6.97
C ILE A 89 -15.29 -7.22 -8.06
N ALA A 90 -14.24 -7.43 -8.86
CA ALA A 90 -13.89 -6.50 -9.92
C ALA A 90 -15.01 -6.35 -10.95
N LYS A 91 -15.63 -7.45 -11.38
CA LYS A 91 -16.77 -7.42 -12.28
C LYS A 91 -17.96 -6.67 -11.66
N GLU A 92 -18.28 -6.94 -10.40
CA GLU A 92 -19.33 -6.22 -9.65
C GLU A 92 -19.06 -4.70 -9.61
N MET A 93 -17.84 -4.31 -9.29
CA MET A 93 -17.44 -2.90 -9.21
C MET A 93 -17.54 -2.17 -10.55
N VAL A 94 -17.23 -2.87 -11.66
CA VAL A 94 -17.35 -2.33 -13.02
C VAL A 94 -18.82 -2.23 -13.45
N GLU A 95 -19.57 -3.32 -13.30
CA GLU A 95 -20.90 -3.47 -13.91
C GLU A 95 -22.04 -2.87 -13.07
N LYS A 96 -21.92 -2.89 -11.74
CA LYS A 96 -22.99 -2.48 -10.82
C LYS A 96 -22.66 -1.23 -10.04
N GLU A 97 -21.45 -1.17 -9.46
CA GLU A 97 -21.05 -0.04 -8.63
C GLU A 97 -20.60 1.16 -9.45
N HIS A 98 -20.13 0.94 -10.67
CA HIS A 98 -19.61 1.97 -11.58
C HIS A 98 -18.51 2.81 -10.91
N VAL A 99 -17.54 2.15 -10.27
CA VAL A 99 -16.40 2.83 -9.67
C VAL A 99 -15.53 3.48 -10.75
N VAL A 100 -14.98 4.67 -10.44
CA VAL A 100 -14.15 5.42 -11.40
C VAL A 100 -12.67 5.04 -11.33
N ALA A 101 -12.25 4.45 -10.22
CA ALA A 101 -10.90 3.94 -9.98
C ALA A 101 -10.91 2.95 -8.82
N VAL A 102 -9.82 2.17 -8.68
CA VAL A 102 -9.67 1.18 -7.61
C VAL A 102 -8.30 1.29 -6.97
N VAL A 103 -8.22 1.09 -5.65
CA VAL A 103 -6.98 1.02 -4.88
C VAL A 103 -7.00 -0.23 -4.01
N GLY A 104 -5.83 -0.83 -3.76
CA GLY A 104 -5.75 -1.93 -2.80
C GLY A 104 -4.86 -3.08 -3.24
N PHE A 105 -5.39 -4.28 -3.03
CA PHE A 105 -4.79 -5.60 -3.26
C PHE A 105 -3.60 -5.93 -2.37
N GLY A 106 -3.82 -6.83 -1.41
CA GLY A 106 -2.76 -7.30 -0.51
C GLY A 106 -1.87 -8.37 -1.12
N ASN A 107 -2.44 -9.27 -1.94
CA ASN A 107 -1.77 -10.47 -2.44
C ASN A 107 -1.48 -10.41 -3.94
N THR A 108 -0.26 -10.75 -4.35
CA THR A 108 0.15 -10.78 -5.77
C THR A 108 -0.73 -11.71 -6.62
N GLY A 109 -1.09 -12.89 -6.09
CA GLY A 109 -1.93 -13.85 -6.79
C GLY A 109 -3.37 -13.37 -7.01
N VAL A 110 -3.87 -12.45 -6.18
CA VAL A 110 -5.18 -11.79 -6.35
C VAL A 110 -5.05 -10.58 -7.26
N ALA A 111 -4.03 -9.76 -7.06
CA ALA A 111 -3.86 -8.50 -7.79
C ALA A 111 -3.78 -8.69 -9.31
N LEU A 112 -3.02 -9.66 -9.79
CA LEU A 112 -2.81 -9.88 -11.22
C LEU A 112 -4.11 -10.16 -11.99
N PRO A 113 -4.91 -11.21 -11.67
CA PRO A 113 -6.13 -11.50 -12.40
C PRO A 113 -7.24 -10.45 -12.17
N THR A 114 -7.28 -9.82 -10.99
CA THR A 114 -8.28 -8.82 -10.65
C THR A 114 -8.01 -7.50 -11.37
N ALA A 115 -6.76 -7.04 -11.40
CA ALA A 115 -6.36 -5.83 -12.13
C ALA A 115 -6.62 -5.95 -13.64
N LYS A 116 -6.56 -7.16 -14.20
CA LYS A 116 -6.89 -7.40 -15.61
C LYS A 116 -8.33 -6.99 -15.95
N VAL A 117 -9.29 -7.24 -15.08
CA VAL A 117 -10.70 -6.85 -15.30
C VAL A 117 -10.82 -5.33 -15.41
N PHE A 118 -10.17 -4.59 -14.52
CA PHE A 118 -10.17 -3.12 -14.54
C PHE A 118 -9.38 -2.56 -15.72
N GLN A 119 -8.26 -3.18 -16.08
CA GLN A 119 -7.47 -2.83 -17.26
C GLN A 119 -8.34 -2.89 -18.53
N GLU A 120 -9.10 -3.97 -18.72
CA GLU A 120 -10.00 -4.17 -19.85
C GLU A 120 -11.16 -3.17 -19.85
N ALA A 121 -11.64 -2.79 -18.66
CA ALA A 121 -12.67 -1.76 -18.48
C ALA A 121 -12.11 -0.32 -18.56
N ARG A 122 -10.79 -0.13 -18.72
CA ARG A 122 -10.11 1.17 -18.71
C ARG A 122 -10.34 1.98 -17.42
N ILE A 123 -10.41 1.28 -16.30
CA ILE A 123 -10.54 1.86 -14.96
C ILE A 123 -9.17 1.86 -14.29
N PRO A 124 -8.61 3.01 -13.88
CA PRO A 124 -7.33 3.07 -13.21
C PRO A 124 -7.30 2.28 -11.90
N VAL A 125 -6.24 1.52 -11.71
CA VAL A 125 -5.94 0.74 -10.51
C VAL A 125 -4.62 1.22 -9.93
N ILE A 126 -4.57 1.48 -8.62
CA ILE A 126 -3.30 1.70 -7.91
C ILE A 126 -3.11 0.58 -6.88
N VAL A 127 -2.19 -0.33 -7.15
CA VAL A 127 -1.85 -1.43 -6.25
C VAL A 127 -1.03 -0.89 -5.08
N SER A 128 -1.55 -1.00 -3.86
CA SER A 128 -0.95 -0.40 -2.66
C SER A 128 -0.35 -1.41 -1.66
N GLY A 129 -0.57 -2.71 -1.86
CA GLY A 129 -0.07 -3.76 -0.97
C GLY A 129 0.75 -4.82 -1.70
N ALA A 130 0.21 -5.43 -2.75
CA ALA A 130 0.89 -6.49 -3.49
C ALA A 130 2.16 -6.01 -4.19
N THR A 131 3.25 -6.81 -4.13
CA THR A 131 4.60 -6.39 -4.52
C THR A 131 5.21 -7.16 -5.69
N GLY A 132 4.55 -8.21 -6.20
CA GLY A 132 5.08 -9.02 -7.30
C GLY A 132 5.60 -8.18 -8.48
N ALA A 133 6.83 -8.45 -8.92
CA ALA A 133 7.54 -7.61 -9.90
C ALA A 133 6.83 -7.49 -11.26
N SER A 134 5.96 -8.45 -11.59
CA SER A 134 5.22 -8.47 -12.86
C SER A 134 3.92 -7.66 -12.85
N ILE A 135 3.43 -7.21 -11.68
CA ILE A 135 2.07 -6.61 -11.55
C ILE A 135 1.86 -5.45 -12.52
N THR A 136 2.73 -4.46 -12.55
CA THR A 136 2.61 -3.33 -13.48
C THR A 136 3.07 -3.71 -14.89
N LYS A 137 4.17 -4.45 -15.00
CA LYS A 137 4.79 -4.81 -16.28
C LYS A 137 3.87 -5.64 -17.18
N SER A 138 3.02 -6.48 -16.61
CA SER A 138 2.07 -7.32 -17.36
C SER A 138 1.05 -6.53 -18.17
N PHE A 139 0.86 -5.25 -17.85
CA PHE A 139 -0.13 -4.39 -18.50
C PHE A 139 0.48 -3.27 -19.33
N MET A 140 1.82 -3.22 -19.43
CA MET A 140 2.54 -2.23 -20.24
C MET A 140 2.60 -2.65 -21.72
N PRO A 141 2.87 -1.72 -22.63
CA PRO A 141 3.17 -2.08 -24.02
C PRO A 141 4.33 -3.10 -24.13
N PRO A 142 4.29 -4.07 -25.05
CA PRO A 142 3.30 -4.23 -26.11
C PRO A 142 2.05 -5.04 -25.73
N ALA A 143 1.94 -5.53 -24.48
CA ALA A 143 0.80 -6.35 -24.05
C ALA A 143 -0.53 -5.57 -24.14
N TYR A 144 -0.50 -4.30 -23.77
CA TYR A 144 -1.64 -3.37 -23.92
C TYR A 144 -1.12 -2.04 -24.49
N PRO A 145 -1.91 -1.35 -25.33
CA PRO A 145 -1.49 -0.06 -25.90
C PRO A 145 -1.37 1.06 -24.85
N ALA A 146 -2.14 0.96 -23.74
CA ALA A 146 -2.07 1.82 -22.58
C ALA A 146 -2.33 1.00 -21.32
N SER A 147 -1.56 1.24 -20.26
CA SER A 147 -1.75 0.58 -18.98
C SER A 147 -2.56 1.46 -18.04
N TYR A 148 -3.55 0.85 -17.38
CA TYR A 148 -4.35 1.46 -16.31
C TYR A 148 -3.93 0.97 -14.93
N VAL A 149 -2.84 0.19 -14.83
CA VAL A 149 -2.36 -0.41 -13.59
C VAL A 149 -1.10 0.29 -13.12
N PHE A 150 -1.19 0.92 -11.95
CA PHE A 150 -0.14 1.67 -11.25
C PHE A 150 0.17 1.01 -9.91
N ARG A 151 1.27 1.40 -9.26
CA ARG A 151 1.63 0.84 -7.95
C ARG A 151 2.30 1.85 -7.03
N THR A 152 1.88 1.87 -5.76
CA THR A 152 2.52 2.60 -4.65
C THR A 152 3.23 1.68 -3.66
N SER A 153 3.07 0.36 -3.74
CA SER A 153 3.87 -0.59 -2.97
C SER A 153 5.26 -0.81 -3.61
N ALA A 154 6.26 -1.15 -2.79
CA ALA A 154 7.61 -1.39 -3.28
C ALA A 154 7.69 -2.72 -4.02
N SER A 155 8.07 -2.69 -5.30
CA SER A 155 8.26 -3.88 -6.12
C SER A 155 9.23 -4.88 -5.51
N ASP A 156 8.95 -6.18 -5.69
CA ASP A 156 9.89 -7.26 -5.37
C ASP A 156 11.17 -7.20 -6.23
N ALA A 157 11.23 -6.36 -7.25
CA ALA A 157 12.48 -6.06 -7.93
C ALA A 157 13.43 -5.16 -7.10
N LEU A 158 12.92 -4.44 -6.09
CA LEU A 158 13.70 -3.51 -5.26
C LEU A 158 14.08 -4.09 -3.90
N GLN A 159 13.18 -4.82 -3.27
CA GLN A 159 13.36 -5.30 -1.90
C GLN A 159 14.57 -6.25 -1.74
N PRO A 160 14.83 -7.22 -2.66
CA PRO A 160 16.02 -8.05 -2.61
C PRO A 160 17.33 -7.26 -2.61
N ILE A 161 17.38 -6.16 -3.37
CA ILE A 161 18.58 -5.29 -3.41
C ILE A 161 18.85 -4.70 -2.03
N VAL A 162 17.81 -4.17 -1.35
CA VAL A 162 17.93 -3.59 -0.01
C VAL A 162 18.31 -4.65 1.02
N ILE A 163 17.66 -5.83 0.96
CA ILE A 163 17.93 -6.96 1.85
C ILE A 163 19.38 -7.43 1.69
N LEU A 164 19.85 -7.65 0.46
CA LEU A 164 21.21 -8.12 0.23
C LEU A 164 22.27 -7.06 0.50
N ASN A 165 21.97 -5.78 0.31
CA ASN A 165 22.85 -4.70 0.77
C ASN A 165 23.02 -4.73 2.30
N ASP A 166 21.95 -5.01 3.05
CA ASP A 166 22.04 -5.17 4.50
C ASP A 166 22.86 -6.39 4.88
N VAL A 167 22.52 -7.56 4.36
CA VAL A 167 23.10 -8.84 4.77
C VAL A 167 24.56 -8.96 4.29
N ILE A 168 24.82 -8.71 3.01
CA ILE A 168 26.12 -8.95 2.39
C ILE A 168 27.04 -7.74 2.56
N ASP A 169 26.57 -6.54 2.13
CA ASP A 169 27.48 -5.40 2.02
C ASP A 169 27.77 -4.76 3.39
N ARG A 170 26.76 -4.69 4.27
CA ARG A 170 26.92 -4.06 5.60
C ARG A 170 27.31 -5.05 6.69
N ARG A 171 26.67 -6.21 6.74
CA ARG A 171 26.90 -7.21 7.80
C ARG A 171 27.94 -8.26 7.43
N LYS A 172 28.42 -8.29 6.18
CA LYS A 172 29.47 -9.21 5.68
C LYS A 172 29.10 -10.67 5.82
N ILE A 173 27.81 -11.00 5.59
CA ILE A 173 27.28 -12.36 5.61
C ILE A 173 26.98 -12.77 4.17
N ASP A 174 27.66 -13.79 3.65
CA ASP A 174 27.51 -14.27 2.28
C ASP A 174 26.86 -15.66 2.18
N LYS A 175 26.82 -16.43 3.26
CA LYS A 175 26.15 -17.75 3.31
C LYS A 175 24.70 -17.60 3.73
N ILE A 176 23.82 -17.43 2.75
CA ILE A 176 22.41 -17.15 2.95
C ILE A 176 21.58 -18.40 2.62
N ALA A 177 20.67 -18.79 3.50
CA ALA A 177 19.56 -19.66 3.16
C ALA A 177 18.31 -18.83 2.84
N LEU A 178 17.61 -19.19 1.78
CA LEU A 178 16.35 -18.57 1.36
C LEU A 178 15.19 -19.51 1.68
N LEU A 179 14.27 -19.05 2.52
CA LEU A 179 13.00 -19.73 2.80
C LEU A 179 11.86 -18.93 2.16
N HIS A 180 10.98 -19.59 1.42
CA HIS A 180 9.84 -18.91 0.79
C HIS A 180 8.57 -19.74 0.87
N ASP A 181 7.41 -19.08 0.93
CA ASP A 181 6.13 -19.76 0.79
C ASP A 181 5.84 -20.13 -0.68
N GLU A 182 4.93 -21.08 -0.91
CA GLU A 182 4.56 -21.58 -2.23
C GLU A 182 3.50 -20.72 -2.93
N SER A 183 3.06 -19.61 -2.32
CA SER A 183 2.16 -18.67 -2.98
C SER A 183 2.82 -17.96 -4.18
N PRO A 184 2.04 -17.36 -5.08
CA PRO A 184 2.60 -16.51 -6.13
C PRO A 184 3.54 -15.42 -5.59
N TYR A 185 3.27 -14.86 -4.41
CA TYR A 185 4.15 -13.89 -3.75
C TYR A 185 5.51 -14.49 -3.41
N GLY A 186 5.54 -15.62 -2.70
CA GLY A 186 6.80 -16.28 -2.33
C GLY A 186 7.59 -16.75 -3.55
N GLN A 187 6.91 -17.24 -4.59
CA GLN A 187 7.56 -17.66 -5.84
C GLN A 187 8.21 -16.50 -6.60
N PHE A 188 7.50 -15.37 -6.74
CA PHE A 188 8.07 -14.15 -7.36
C PHE A 188 9.21 -13.57 -6.52
N GLY A 189 9.06 -13.58 -5.21
CA GLY A 189 10.11 -13.14 -4.28
C GLY A 189 11.36 -13.98 -4.35
N LYS A 190 11.21 -15.31 -4.39
CA LYS A 190 12.33 -16.23 -4.63
C LYS A 190 13.04 -15.91 -5.93
N GLN A 191 12.30 -15.78 -7.04
CA GLN A 191 12.89 -15.48 -8.35
C GLN A 191 13.68 -14.17 -8.32
N SER A 192 13.11 -13.11 -7.74
CA SER A 192 13.77 -11.82 -7.62
C SER A 192 15.02 -11.87 -6.74
N MET A 193 14.98 -12.63 -5.64
CA MET A 193 16.13 -12.84 -4.74
C MET A 193 17.26 -13.62 -5.43
N LEU A 194 16.92 -14.69 -6.15
CA LEU A 194 17.91 -15.48 -6.89
C LEU A 194 18.55 -14.66 -8.01
N ALA A 195 17.76 -13.86 -8.75
CA ALA A 195 18.27 -12.99 -9.80
C ALA A 195 19.25 -11.93 -9.24
N GLU A 196 18.94 -11.35 -8.08
CA GLU A 196 19.85 -10.35 -7.46
C GLU A 196 21.12 -11.02 -6.89
N LEU A 197 21.04 -12.23 -6.32
CA LEU A 197 22.20 -12.99 -5.91
C LEU A 197 23.08 -13.35 -7.10
N GLU A 198 22.50 -13.80 -8.22
CA GLU A 198 23.23 -14.10 -9.45
C GLU A 198 23.95 -12.87 -10.00
N ARG A 199 23.28 -11.70 -10.01
CA ARG A 199 23.90 -10.42 -10.40
C ARG A 199 25.13 -10.10 -9.55
N ARG A 200 25.15 -10.52 -8.28
CA ARG A 200 26.27 -10.39 -7.34
C ARG A 200 27.28 -11.54 -7.44
N LYS A 201 27.08 -12.50 -8.35
CA LYS A 201 27.88 -13.72 -8.52
C LYS A 201 27.89 -14.60 -7.25
N LEU A 202 26.78 -14.61 -6.53
CA LEU A 202 26.56 -15.40 -5.32
C LEU A 202 25.43 -16.42 -5.55
N LYS A 203 25.43 -17.46 -4.72
CA LYS A 203 24.34 -18.44 -4.66
C LYS A 203 23.94 -18.66 -3.22
N PRO A 204 22.64 -18.88 -2.94
CA PRO A 204 22.23 -19.28 -1.60
C PRO A 204 22.80 -20.66 -1.28
N VAL A 205 23.10 -20.93 -0.01
CA VAL A 205 23.57 -22.25 0.45
C VAL A 205 22.41 -23.25 0.55
N ALA A 206 21.18 -22.77 0.73
CA ALA A 206 19.96 -23.56 0.68
C ALA A 206 18.79 -22.72 0.16
N VAL A 207 17.84 -23.36 -0.53
CA VAL A 207 16.56 -22.76 -0.95
C VAL A 207 15.46 -23.72 -0.56
N GLU A 208 14.62 -23.30 0.38
CA GLU A 208 13.58 -24.14 0.99
C GLU A 208 12.20 -23.52 0.75
N SER A 209 11.21 -24.38 0.48
CA SER A 209 9.84 -23.98 0.37
C SER A 209 8.95 -24.59 1.46
N PHE A 210 7.80 -23.95 1.69
CA PHE A 210 6.75 -24.42 2.58
C PHE A 210 5.38 -23.90 2.14
N LYS A 211 4.32 -24.58 2.54
CA LYS A 211 2.94 -24.18 2.20
C LYS A 211 2.49 -23.02 3.06
N VAL A 212 1.70 -22.11 2.48
CA VAL A 212 1.05 -21.04 3.25
C VAL A 212 0.23 -21.64 4.40
N GLY A 213 0.46 -21.14 5.61
CA GLY A 213 -0.18 -21.62 6.83
C GLY A 213 0.53 -22.81 7.49
N GLU A 214 1.67 -23.27 6.98
CA GLU A 214 2.48 -24.30 7.63
C GLU A 214 3.01 -23.80 8.98
N GLN A 215 2.98 -24.67 10.00
CA GLN A 215 3.30 -24.28 11.37
C GLN A 215 4.68 -24.75 11.83
N ASP A 216 5.31 -25.69 11.13
CA ASP A 216 6.59 -26.26 11.52
C ASP A 216 7.53 -26.36 10.33
N MET A 217 8.58 -25.53 10.33
CA MET A 217 9.65 -25.49 9.32
C MET A 217 10.98 -26.00 9.88
N THR A 218 10.94 -26.88 10.90
CA THR A 218 12.16 -27.42 11.51
C THR A 218 13.01 -28.20 10.51
N THR A 219 12.41 -28.94 9.58
CA THR A 219 13.13 -29.68 8.52
C THR A 219 13.88 -28.73 7.60
N GLN A 220 13.23 -27.70 7.09
CA GLN A 220 13.81 -26.68 6.19
C GLN A 220 14.95 -25.92 6.89
N LEU A 221 14.74 -25.53 8.15
CA LEU A 221 15.75 -24.84 8.95
C LEU A 221 16.94 -25.72 9.32
N GLN A 222 16.70 -27.01 9.60
CA GLN A 222 17.79 -27.97 9.83
C GLN A 222 18.65 -28.12 8.57
N HIS A 223 18.03 -28.25 7.39
CA HIS A 223 18.76 -28.32 6.12
C HIS A 223 19.56 -27.02 5.87
N ALA A 224 18.96 -25.85 6.12
CA ALA A 224 19.67 -24.57 6.02
C ALA A 224 20.90 -24.51 6.93
N LYS A 225 20.76 -24.97 8.19
CA LYS A 225 21.86 -25.06 9.16
C LYS A 225 22.97 -25.99 8.69
N ASP A 226 22.61 -27.19 8.24
CA ASP A 226 23.58 -28.22 7.80
C ASP A 226 24.31 -27.79 6.51
N SER A 227 23.66 -26.94 5.69
CA SER A 227 24.28 -26.28 4.53
C SER A 227 25.19 -25.10 4.90
N GLY A 228 25.36 -24.80 6.18
CA GLY A 228 26.25 -23.77 6.69
C GLY A 228 25.71 -22.34 6.56
N ALA A 229 24.39 -22.15 6.55
CA ALA A 229 23.79 -20.82 6.52
C ALA A 229 24.23 -19.96 7.71
N GLN A 230 24.49 -18.68 7.45
CA GLN A 230 24.85 -17.66 8.43
C GLN A 230 23.73 -16.60 8.61
N ALA A 231 22.77 -16.59 7.69
CA ALA A 231 21.52 -15.82 7.79
C ALA A 231 20.38 -16.55 7.09
N ILE A 232 19.16 -16.32 7.56
CA ILE A 232 17.94 -16.78 6.92
C ILE A 232 17.24 -15.58 6.30
N VAL A 233 17.04 -15.61 4.98
CA VAL A 233 16.19 -14.67 4.26
C VAL A 233 14.83 -15.32 4.07
N MET A 234 13.78 -14.69 4.59
CA MET A 234 12.40 -15.21 4.52
C MET A 234 11.62 -14.42 3.48
N TYR A 235 11.04 -15.08 2.48
CA TYR A 235 10.14 -14.46 1.51
C TYR A 235 8.76 -15.10 1.60
N CYS A 236 7.99 -14.65 2.59
CA CYS A 236 6.70 -15.22 2.94
C CYS A 236 5.80 -14.19 3.65
N LEU A 237 4.56 -14.56 3.90
CA LEU A 237 3.62 -13.72 4.64
C LEU A 237 3.99 -13.62 6.13
N GLY A 238 3.61 -12.52 6.78
CA GLY A 238 3.99 -12.23 8.17
C GLY A 238 3.67 -13.36 9.17
N PRO A 239 2.44 -13.88 9.23
CA PRO A 239 2.10 -15.01 10.12
C PRO A 239 2.92 -16.28 9.87
N ASP A 240 3.28 -16.55 8.61
CA ASP A 240 4.09 -17.73 8.24
C ASP A 240 5.56 -17.51 8.63
N ALA A 241 6.07 -16.28 8.46
CA ALA A 241 7.38 -15.90 8.97
C ALA A 241 7.51 -16.08 10.49
N ALA A 242 6.43 -15.81 11.24
CA ALA A 242 6.40 -16.10 12.67
C ALA A 242 6.50 -17.61 12.98
N SER A 243 5.95 -18.46 12.11
CA SER A 243 6.13 -19.93 12.25
C SER A 243 7.58 -20.36 11.97
N VAL A 244 8.28 -19.70 11.02
CA VAL A 244 9.72 -19.89 10.82
C VAL A 244 10.50 -19.52 12.09
N VAL A 245 10.19 -18.38 12.71
CA VAL A 245 10.83 -17.94 13.97
C VAL A 245 10.65 -18.98 15.07
N ARG A 246 9.41 -19.43 15.32
CA ARG A 246 9.15 -20.47 16.33
C ARG A 246 9.86 -21.78 16.06
N SER A 247 9.98 -22.17 14.79
CA SER A 247 10.71 -23.37 14.40
C SER A 247 12.22 -23.22 14.60
N ALA A 248 12.77 -22.01 14.37
CA ALA A 248 14.18 -21.71 14.67
C ALA A 248 14.46 -21.76 16.18
N GLU A 249 13.53 -21.27 17.01
CA GLU A 249 13.63 -21.39 18.49
C GLU A 249 13.65 -22.85 18.97
N LYS A 250 12.78 -23.72 18.42
CA LYS A 250 12.79 -25.16 18.72
C LYS A 250 14.15 -25.81 18.45
N LEU A 251 14.81 -25.40 17.37
CA LEU A 251 16.15 -25.86 16.97
C LEU A 251 17.27 -25.14 17.71
N LYS A 252 16.98 -24.16 18.56
CA LYS A 252 17.94 -23.25 19.19
C LYS A 252 18.86 -22.59 18.16
N LEU A 253 18.33 -22.32 16.97
CA LEU A 253 19.05 -21.74 15.86
C LEU A 253 19.09 -20.21 16.02
N LYS A 254 20.25 -19.66 16.25
CA LYS A 254 20.48 -18.21 16.45
C LYS A 254 21.11 -17.59 15.20
N LEU A 255 20.35 -17.55 14.09
CA LEU A 255 20.77 -16.88 12.88
C LEU A 255 19.99 -15.58 12.68
N PRO A 256 20.63 -14.55 12.09
CA PRO A 256 19.93 -13.36 11.64
C PRO A 256 18.77 -13.69 10.73
N LEU A 257 17.60 -13.10 11.01
CA LEU A 257 16.38 -13.22 10.23
C LEU A 257 16.17 -11.92 9.46
N VAL A 258 16.01 -12.00 8.16
CA VAL A 258 15.83 -10.83 7.30
C VAL A 258 14.75 -11.14 6.25
N GLY A 259 13.94 -10.15 5.88
CA GLY A 259 12.93 -10.36 4.86
C GLY A 259 12.35 -9.08 4.29
N PRO A 260 11.35 -9.21 3.40
CA PRO A 260 10.64 -8.09 2.82
C PRO A 260 9.69 -7.43 3.84
N TRP A 261 8.95 -6.44 3.39
CA TRP A 261 8.04 -5.62 4.21
C TRP A 261 7.02 -6.40 5.05
N THR A 262 6.73 -7.65 4.70
CA THR A 262 5.81 -8.53 5.45
C THR A 262 6.27 -8.79 6.88
N LEU A 263 7.57 -8.72 7.16
CA LEU A 263 8.10 -8.83 8.52
C LEU A 263 7.84 -7.57 9.38
N SER A 264 7.32 -6.50 8.80
CA SER A 264 6.88 -5.30 9.55
C SER A 264 5.44 -5.39 10.04
N GLN A 265 4.71 -6.46 9.72
CA GLN A 265 3.32 -6.66 10.11
C GLN A 265 3.20 -6.99 11.59
N GLN A 266 2.15 -6.48 12.23
CA GLN A 266 1.89 -6.74 13.65
C GLN A 266 1.73 -8.23 13.95
N ALA A 267 1.08 -8.96 13.03
CA ALA A 267 0.93 -10.41 13.17
C ALA A 267 2.28 -11.18 13.19
N PHE A 268 3.29 -10.71 12.45
CA PHE A 268 4.64 -11.27 12.57
C PHE A 268 5.23 -11.00 13.95
N ILE A 269 5.18 -9.75 14.39
CA ILE A 269 5.78 -9.31 15.66
C ILE A 269 5.12 -10.04 16.85
N ASP A 270 3.79 -10.02 16.92
CA ASP A 270 3.03 -10.59 18.02
C ASP A 270 3.18 -12.12 18.10
N LYS A 271 3.09 -12.82 16.96
CA LYS A 271 3.16 -14.28 16.92
C LYS A 271 4.59 -14.82 17.09
N SER A 272 5.61 -14.01 16.79
CA SER A 272 7.02 -14.34 17.04
C SER A 272 7.46 -13.98 18.46
N GLY A 273 6.79 -13.01 19.10
CA GLY A 273 7.18 -12.54 20.43
C GLY A 273 8.64 -12.08 20.48
N VAL A 274 9.38 -12.54 21.49
CA VAL A 274 10.81 -12.19 21.65
C VAL A 274 11.69 -12.73 20.51
N GLY A 275 11.26 -13.75 19.79
CA GLY A 275 12.00 -14.30 18.65
C GLY A 275 12.04 -13.36 17.43
N ALA A 276 11.17 -12.36 17.36
CA ALA A 276 11.23 -11.33 16.32
C ALA A 276 12.34 -10.29 16.57
N GLU A 277 12.88 -10.22 17.79
CA GLU A 277 13.83 -9.17 18.18
C GLU A 277 15.11 -9.25 17.33
N GLY A 278 15.49 -8.12 16.73
CA GLY A 278 16.63 -8.04 15.82
C GLY A 278 16.36 -8.53 14.39
N ALA A 279 15.16 -9.05 14.09
CA ALA A 279 14.77 -9.35 12.72
C ALA A 279 14.71 -8.07 11.88
N ARG A 280 15.15 -8.15 10.62
CA ARG A 280 15.23 -6.98 9.71
C ARG A 280 14.28 -7.10 8.53
N THR A 281 13.76 -5.98 8.09
CA THR A 281 12.71 -5.90 7.08
C THR A 281 12.92 -4.72 6.14
N ALA A 282 12.80 -4.96 4.82
CA ALA A 282 12.85 -3.90 3.83
C ALA A 282 11.48 -3.19 3.76
N VAL A 283 11.42 -1.91 4.13
CA VAL A 283 10.16 -1.16 4.25
C VAL A 283 10.21 0.21 3.56
N THR A 284 9.06 0.72 3.20
CA THR A 284 8.89 2.08 2.66
C THR A 284 8.45 3.08 3.71
N PHE A 285 7.83 2.61 4.79
CA PHE A 285 7.28 3.44 5.84
C PHE A 285 7.52 2.81 7.22
N ILE A 286 7.96 3.63 8.16
CA ILE A 286 8.09 3.31 9.58
C ILE A 286 7.35 4.40 10.35
N GLU A 287 6.47 4.01 11.26
CA GLU A 287 5.81 4.96 12.16
C GLU A 287 6.85 5.75 12.94
N ASN A 288 6.82 7.06 12.82
CA ASN A 288 7.79 7.95 13.46
C ASN A 288 7.07 9.08 14.20
N GLU A 289 7.07 9.01 15.50
CA GLU A 289 6.42 10.00 16.36
C GLU A 289 7.06 11.41 16.26
N LEU A 290 8.32 11.48 15.84
CA LEU A 290 9.03 12.75 15.61
C LEU A 290 8.65 13.41 14.28
N SER A 291 8.05 12.68 13.36
CA SER A 291 7.52 13.22 12.11
C SER A 291 6.06 13.64 12.31
N SER A 292 5.77 14.94 12.21
CA SER A 292 4.40 15.45 12.37
C SER A 292 3.39 14.78 11.44
N VAL A 293 3.76 14.55 10.18
CA VAL A 293 2.88 13.91 9.17
C VAL A 293 2.65 12.43 9.51
N SER A 294 3.71 11.67 9.83
CA SER A 294 3.60 10.28 10.24
C SER A 294 2.76 10.12 11.50
N ASN A 295 3.01 10.96 12.50
CA ASN A 295 2.30 10.90 13.77
C ASN A 295 0.81 11.25 13.60
N GLN A 296 0.48 12.32 12.86
CA GLN A 296 -0.91 12.69 12.57
C GLN A 296 -1.67 11.58 11.85
N PHE A 297 -1.05 10.96 10.82
CA PHE A 297 -1.63 9.83 10.13
C PHE A 297 -1.89 8.65 11.09
N SER A 298 -0.90 8.26 11.88
CA SER A 298 -1.01 7.14 12.81
C SER A 298 -2.08 7.36 13.87
N LEU A 299 -2.19 8.58 14.40
CA LEU A 299 -3.27 8.97 15.35
C LEU A 299 -4.64 8.94 14.69
N ALA A 300 -4.78 9.51 13.49
CA ALA A 300 -6.02 9.49 12.71
C ALA A 300 -6.45 8.06 12.38
N TYR A 301 -5.50 7.22 11.94
CA TYR A 301 -5.77 5.81 11.64
C TYR A 301 -6.35 5.07 12.86
N ARG A 302 -5.69 5.16 14.02
CA ARG A 302 -6.14 4.50 15.25
C ARG A 302 -7.52 4.99 15.68
N LYS A 303 -7.76 6.30 15.62
CA LYS A 303 -9.03 6.91 15.99
C LYS A 303 -10.17 6.48 15.06
N ILE A 304 -9.97 6.55 13.74
CA ILE A 304 -11.01 6.27 12.74
C ILE A 304 -11.35 4.78 12.73
N ASN A 305 -10.34 3.92 12.81
CA ASN A 305 -10.54 2.47 12.76
C ASN A 305 -10.76 1.83 14.14
N LYS A 306 -10.75 2.63 15.23
CA LYS A 306 -10.98 2.18 16.61
C LYS A 306 -10.04 1.04 17.05
N VAL A 307 -8.75 1.17 16.73
CA VAL A 307 -7.69 0.21 17.04
C VAL A 307 -6.54 0.87 17.81
N ASN A 308 -5.76 0.06 18.54
CA ASN A 308 -4.62 0.55 19.31
C ASN A 308 -3.32 0.62 18.49
N SER A 309 -3.20 -0.20 17.45
CA SER A 309 -2.03 -0.25 16.56
C SER A 309 -2.47 -0.33 15.09
N ILE A 310 -1.56 -0.03 14.17
CA ILE A 310 -1.77 -0.22 12.73
C ILE A 310 -1.25 -1.61 12.38
N PRO A 311 -2.10 -2.56 11.92
CA PRO A 311 -1.67 -3.94 11.68
C PRO A 311 -0.53 -4.03 10.65
N SER A 312 -0.57 -3.19 9.61
CA SER A 312 0.51 -3.01 8.64
C SER A 312 0.65 -1.54 8.29
N ALA A 313 1.57 -0.84 8.97
CA ALA A 313 1.80 0.59 8.74
C ALA A 313 2.20 0.88 7.28
N VAL A 314 2.99 -0.02 6.66
CA VAL A 314 3.38 0.07 5.25
C VAL A 314 2.16 0.05 4.34
N ALA A 315 1.26 -0.93 4.48
CA ALA A 315 0.07 -1.05 3.64
C ALA A 315 -0.90 0.13 3.85
N ALA A 316 -1.10 0.56 5.09
CA ALA A 316 -1.96 1.69 5.42
C ALA A 316 -1.46 3.00 4.79
N GLY A 317 -0.17 3.32 4.96
CA GLY A 317 0.44 4.52 4.42
C GLY A 317 0.47 4.53 2.89
N GLN A 318 0.82 3.41 2.27
CA GLN A 318 0.83 3.26 0.81
C GLN A 318 -0.56 3.42 0.19
N THR A 319 -1.61 2.93 0.87
CA THR A 319 -3.00 3.08 0.40
C THR A 319 -3.48 4.52 0.55
N TYR A 320 -3.18 5.17 1.67
CA TYR A 320 -3.46 6.59 1.84
C TYR A 320 -2.80 7.42 0.73
N ASP A 321 -1.51 7.18 0.46
CA ASP A 321 -0.77 7.88 -0.59
C ASP A 321 -1.31 7.58 -1.99
N ALA A 322 -1.71 6.34 -2.29
CA ALA A 322 -2.33 5.96 -3.55
C ALA A 322 -3.60 6.78 -3.82
N LEU A 323 -4.46 6.91 -2.82
CA LEU A 323 -5.69 7.70 -2.92
C LEU A 323 -5.41 9.20 -3.04
N ARG A 324 -4.36 9.71 -2.38
CA ARG A 324 -3.91 11.11 -2.55
C ARG A 324 -3.43 11.37 -3.98
N LEU A 325 -2.63 10.47 -4.56
CA LEU A 325 -2.18 10.58 -5.95
C LEU A 325 -3.35 10.50 -6.93
N LEU A 326 -4.30 9.59 -6.69
CA LEU A 326 -5.51 9.44 -7.50
C LEU A 326 -6.37 10.73 -7.44
N ALA A 327 -6.56 11.29 -6.26
CA ALA A 327 -7.31 12.54 -6.09
C ALA A 327 -6.67 13.72 -6.83
N LEU A 328 -5.34 13.84 -6.76
CA LEU A 328 -4.59 14.85 -7.51
C LEU A 328 -4.70 14.66 -9.02
N ALA A 329 -4.68 13.42 -9.50
CA ALA A 329 -4.86 13.12 -10.92
C ALA A 329 -6.27 13.47 -11.41
N MET A 330 -7.32 13.13 -10.67
CA MET A 330 -8.70 13.52 -10.98
C MET A 330 -8.86 15.05 -10.98
N PHE A 331 -8.27 15.73 -10.00
CA PHE A 331 -8.29 17.20 -9.92
C PHE A 331 -7.57 17.82 -11.12
N GLN A 332 -6.37 17.33 -11.47
CA GLN A 332 -5.61 17.81 -12.63
C GLN A 332 -6.35 17.56 -13.94
N ALA A 333 -6.95 16.37 -14.12
CA ALA A 333 -7.74 16.01 -15.29
C ALA A 333 -9.07 16.76 -15.37
N ASN A 334 -9.54 17.31 -14.26
CA ASN A 334 -10.92 17.82 -14.09
C ASN A 334 -11.95 16.81 -14.61
N SER A 335 -11.75 15.52 -14.30
CA SER A 335 -12.55 14.41 -14.84
C SER A 335 -12.50 13.18 -13.96
N THR A 336 -13.55 12.36 -14.06
CA THR A 336 -13.64 11.01 -13.47
C THR A 336 -13.57 9.91 -14.55
N GLU A 337 -13.30 10.27 -15.80
CA GLU A 337 -13.15 9.29 -16.88
C GLU A 337 -11.81 8.58 -16.78
N GLY A 338 -11.82 7.23 -16.84
CA GLY A 338 -10.63 6.40 -16.65
C GLY A 338 -9.44 6.79 -17.52
N PRO A 339 -9.60 6.99 -18.85
CA PRO A 339 -8.49 7.42 -19.72
C PRO A 339 -7.88 8.77 -19.33
N LYS A 340 -8.69 9.73 -18.89
CA LYS A 340 -8.20 11.06 -18.46
C LYS A 340 -7.48 11.00 -17.12
N ILE A 341 -7.97 10.13 -16.19
CA ILE A 341 -7.28 9.89 -14.93
C ILE A 341 -5.93 9.20 -15.18
N GLN A 342 -5.90 8.21 -16.06
CA GLN A 342 -4.69 7.47 -16.45
C GLN A 342 -3.62 8.42 -17.02
N GLU A 343 -3.98 9.26 -18.00
CA GLU A 343 -3.10 10.28 -18.57
C GLU A 343 -2.59 11.27 -17.52
N ALA A 344 -3.48 11.71 -16.60
CA ALA A 344 -3.11 12.62 -15.53
C ALA A 344 -2.16 11.97 -14.51
N LEU A 345 -2.31 10.67 -14.20
CA LEU A 345 -1.37 9.93 -13.35
C LEU A 345 0.02 9.86 -13.99
N GLU A 346 0.13 9.55 -15.27
CA GLU A 346 1.41 9.50 -16.00
C GLU A 346 2.10 10.86 -16.14
N ASN A 347 1.32 11.94 -16.08
CA ASN A 347 1.79 13.33 -16.29
C ASN A 347 1.48 14.21 -15.07
N LEU A 348 1.50 13.67 -13.86
CA LEU A 348 1.14 14.41 -12.66
C LEU A 348 2.09 15.59 -12.42
N LYS A 349 1.55 16.81 -12.50
CA LYS A 349 2.28 18.08 -12.32
C LYS A 349 2.11 18.64 -10.92
N LEU A 350 1.02 18.27 -10.25
CA LEU A 350 0.71 18.74 -8.91
C LEU A 350 1.61 18.03 -7.89
N ARG A 351 2.26 18.83 -7.04
CA ARG A 351 3.13 18.28 -5.99
C ARG A 351 2.32 17.74 -4.83
N THR A 352 2.73 16.60 -4.32
CA THR A 352 2.15 16.03 -3.12
C THR A 352 2.67 16.75 -1.87
N THR A 353 1.78 17.31 -1.08
CA THR A 353 2.14 18.00 0.18
C THR A 353 1.69 17.23 1.43
N SER A 354 0.80 16.26 1.26
CA SER A 354 0.11 15.55 2.36
C SER A 354 0.20 14.04 2.23
N THR A 355 1.27 13.53 1.64
CA THR A 355 1.58 12.10 1.57
C THR A 355 2.38 11.66 2.78
N VAL A 356 2.24 10.38 3.16
CA VAL A 356 2.77 9.81 4.40
C VAL A 356 4.07 9.05 4.18
N VAL A 357 4.11 8.23 3.12
CA VAL A 357 5.25 7.36 2.81
C VAL A 357 6.38 8.16 2.19
N SER A 358 6.07 9.05 1.25
CA SER A 358 7.08 9.80 0.53
C SER A 358 6.51 11.09 -0.07
N ARG A 359 7.40 11.99 -0.49
CA ARG A 359 7.04 13.11 -1.38
C ARG A 359 7.16 12.63 -2.81
N TYR A 360 6.04 12.64 -3.53
CA TYR A 360 6.00 12.22 -4.92
C TYR A 360 6.14 13.44 -5.83
N ASP A 361 7.10 13.36 -6.75
CA ASP A 361 7.29 14.31 -7.84
C ASP A 361 7.29 13.49 -9.13
N ARG A 362 6.22 13.59 -9.91
CA ARG A 362 5.97 12.78 -11.10
C ARG A 362 6.24 11.28 -10.86
N PRO A 363 5.48 10.64 -9.95
CA PRO A 363 5.74 9.26 -9.54
C PRO A 363 5.59 8.25 -10.67
N PHE A 364 4.77 8.59 -11.67
CA PHE A 364 4.47 7.73 -12.81
C PHE A 364 4.80 8.43 -14.13
N THR A 365 5.12 7.63 -15.13
CA THR A 365 5.34 8.06 -16.51
C THR A 365 4.71 7.03 -17.46
N PRO A 366 4.53 7.32 -18.76
CA PRO A 366 3.98 6.35 -19.71
C PRO A 366 4.77 5.03 -19.81
N THR A 367 6.01 5.00 -19.33
CA THR A 367 6.88 3.81 -19.36
C THR A 367 7.21 3.26 -17.98
N ASP A 368 6.76 3.91 -16.91
CA ASP A 368 7.04 3.50 -15.53
C ASP A 368 5.86 3.83 -14.60
N HIS A 369 5.11 2.80 -14.21
CA HIS A 369 3.96 2.89 -13.33
C HIS A 369 4.28 2.53 -11.86
N GLU A 370 5.56 2.60 -11.48
CA GLU A 370 6.04 2.36 -10.11
C GLU A 370 6.28 3.68 -9.39
N ALA A 371 5.54 3.97 -8.32
CA ALA A 371 5.75 5.21 -7.54
C ALA A 371 7.02 5.13 -6.68
N ILE A 372 7.43 3.93 -6.28
CA ILE A 372 8.55 3.70 -5.37
C ILE A 372 9.81 3.33 -6.15
N ALA A 373 10.91 4.00 -5.85
CA ALA A 373 12.25 3.69 -6.35
C ALA A 373 13.15 3.15 -5.22
N LEU A 374 14.29 2.60 -5.58
CA LEU A 374 15.22 1.96 -4.63
C LEU A 374 15.61 2.88 -3.46
N ASN A 375 15.84 4.16 -3.72
CA ASN A 375 16.21 5.14 -2.68
C ASN A 375 15.08 5.45 -1.69
N MET A 376 13.88 4.94 -1.91
CA MET A 376 12.71 5.13 -1.05
C MET A 376 12.44 3.91 -0.14
N VAL A 377 13.17 2.81 -0.33
CA VAL A 377 13.11 1.63 0.52
C VAL A 377 14.25 1.66 1.53
N VAL A 378 13.96 1.37 2.79
CA VAL A 378 14.93 1.37 3.90
C VAL A 378 14.90 0.05 4.63
N MET A 379 15.96 -0.22 5.39
CA MET A 379 16.00 -1.35 6.30
C MET A 379 15.45 -0.94 7.67
N GLY A 380 14.35 -1.62 8.06
CA GLY A 380 13.82 -1.61 9.42
C GLY A 380 14.42 -2.74 10.25
N GLU A 381 14.32 -2.63 11.56
CA GLU A 381 14.69 -3.66 12.53
C GLU A 381 13.60 -3.73 13.61
N ILE A 382 13.25 -4.93 14.04
CA ILE A 382 12.32 -5.10 15.16
C ILE A 382 13.09 -4.88 16.46
N ARG A 383 12.64 -3.90 17.27
CA ARG A 383 13.15 -3.62 18.60
C ARG A 383 12.00 -3.32 19.57
N ASN A 384 11.96 -4.02 20.69
CA ASN A 384 10.91 -3.88 21.69
C ASN A 384 9.49 -3.98 21.08
N GLY A 385 9.28 -4.94 20.18
CA GLY A 385 7.99 -5.18 19.53
C GLY A 385 7.57 -4.10 18.52
N ARG A 386 8.48 -3.26 18.04
CA ARG A 386 8.22 -2.21 17.05
C ARG A 386 9.24 -2.22 15.94
N VAL A 387 8.82 -1.76 14.76
CA VAL A 387 9.73 -1.51 13.65
C VAL A 387 10.41 -0.16 13.85
N VAL A 388 11.74 -0.16 13.86
CA VAL A 388 12.56 1.06 13.92
C VAL A 388 13.54 1.07 12.76
N TYR A 389 14.16 2.22 12.46
CA TYR A 389 15.24 2.26 11.47
C TYR A 389 16.44 1.42 11.92
N ALA A 390 16.90 0.49 11.08
CA ALA A 390 18.11 -0.29 11.35
C ALA A 390 19.37 0.59 11.36
N TYR A 391 19.35 1.71 10.63
CA TYR A 391 20.50 2.60 10.46
C TYR A 391 20.15 4.05 10.80
N LYS A 392 21.03 4.71 11.55
CA LYS A 392 20.82 6.11 12.00
C LYS A 392 20.76 7.10 10.84
N GLU A 393 21.52 6.88 9.78
CA GLU A 393 21.51 7.72 8.59
C GLU A 393 20.15 7.68 7.85
N ASP A 394 19.44 6.57 7.92
CA ASP A 394 18.09 6.46 7.36
C ASP A 394 17.07 7.18 8.22
N ALA A 395 17.19 7.08 9.55
CA ALA A 395 16.33 7.80 10.49
C ALA A 395 16.49 9.32 10.35
N SER A 396 17.72 9.82 10.18
CA SER A 396 18.00 11.26 10.04
C SER A 396 17.45 11.87 8.75
N ARG A 397 17.34 11.08 7.67
CA ARG A 397 16.77 11.52 6.39
C ARG A 397 15.25 11.58 6.40
N GLY A 398 14.59 10.81 7.27
CA GLY A 398 13.14 10.62 7.28
C GLY A 398 12.58 9.99 6.00
N SER A 399 11.53 9.23 6.07
CA SER A 399 10.89 8.60 4.90
C SER A 399 10.29 9.64 3.94
N ILE A 400 9.66 10.68 4.48
CA ILE A 400 8.92 11.71 3.71
C ILE A 400 9.83 12.59 2.83
N ALA A 401 11.13 12.69 3.14
CA ALA A 401 12.06 13.49 2.35
C ALA A 401 12.58 12.79 1.10
N ARG A 402 12.21 11.52 0.87
CA ARG A 402 12.74 10.71 -0.23
C ARG A 402 11.85 10.83 -1.45
N THR A 403 12.30 11.57 -2.44
CA THR A 403 11.67 11.60 -3.77
C THR A 403 12.25 10.51 -4.66
N LYS A 404 11.42 9.97 -5.56
CA LYS A 404 11.86 9.02 -6.58
C LYS A 404 13.00 9.61 -7.39
N LYS A 405 14.13 8.92 -7.39
CA LYS A 405 15.22 9.21 -8.33
C LYS A 405 15.05 8.26 -9.51
N THR A 406 14.80 8.84 -10.67
CA THR A 406 14.89 8.10 -11.95
C THR A 406 16.34 7.73 -12.18
N PRO A 407 16.67 6.50 -12.62
CA PRO A 407 18.04 6.09 -12.95
C PRO A 407 18.68 7.00 -13.98
#